data_d5cc1df876a9c124ee6599ded09a7586
#
_entry.id   d5cc1df876a9c124ee6599ded09a7586
#
_cell.length_a   1.000
_cell.length_b   1.000
_cell.length_c   1.000
_cell.angle_alpha   90.00
_cell.angle_beta   90.00
_cell.angle_gamma   90.00
#
_symmetry.space_group_name_H-M   'P 1'
#
loop_
_entity.id
_entity.type
_entity.pdbx_description
1 polymer ?
#
loop_
_entity_poly.entity_id
_entity_poly.type
_entity_poly.pdbx_seq_one_letter_code
_entity_poly.pdbx_strand_id
1 'polypeptide(L)'
;MKPILIVENNQNPLKESVQVSGGKKEYNLGGIFTEFGIKNRNERIYTADKFIPCLEELNERITTMGVVFGEFDHPDVFDTSLSRASHLITKASFVKESNRVEGQIRLLSTYWGKEAKSLVDDGCPIFVSSRAAGITESDGTVTLKKLFTYDIVADPGFASAVGALLLSQRSG
;
A
#
# COMPACT_ATOMS: atom_id res chain seq x y z
N MET A 1 -4.06 23.48 8.76
CA MET A 1 -3.07 23.04 7.75
C MET A 1 -3.77 22.20 6.69
N LYS A 2 -3.47 22.44 5.44
CA LYS A 2 -4.11 21.71 4.34
C LYS A 2 -3.51 20.31 4.23
N PRO A 3 -4.34 19.23 4.12
CA PRO A 3 -3.81 17.90 3.92
C PRO A 3 -3.04 17.77 2.61
N ILE A 4 -1.96 17.01 2.66
CA ILE A 4 -1.13 16.72 1.49
C ILE A 4 -1.14 15.23 1.20
N LEU A 5 -0.70 14.86 0.01
CA LEU A 5 -0.53 13.46 -0.38
C LEU A 5 0.65 12.87 0.39
N ILE A 6 0.41 11.75 1.05
CA ILE A 6 1.42 10.98 1.76
C ILE A 6 1.44 9.57 1.19
N VAL A 7 2.60 9.11 0.75
CA VAL A 7 2.82 7.72 0.36
C VAL A 7 3.80 7.10 1.33
N GLU A 8 3.49 5.89 1.78
CA GLU A 8 4.29 5.21 2.78
C GLU A 8 4.51 3.76 2.40
N ASN A 9 5.72 3.45 1.98
CA ASN A 9 6.10 2.10 1.59
C ASN A 9 6.29 1.23 2.82
N ASN A 10 5.68 0.04 2.81
CA ASN A 10 5.93 -0.94 3.83
C ASN A 10 7.15 -1.76 3.44
N GLN A 11 8.05 -1.98 4.41
CA GLN A 11 9.32 -2.67 4.15
C GLN A 11 9.21 -4.20 4.20
N ASN A 12 8.03 -4.72 4.45
CA ASN A 12 7.83 -6.16 4.52
C ASN A 12 7.26 -6.65 3.18
N PRO A 13 7.93 -7.59 2.49
CA PRO A 13 7.40 -8.11 1.24
C PRO A 13 6.13 -8.91 1.50
N LEU A 14 5.19 -8.83 0.57
CA LEU A 14 3.98 -9.63 0.63
C LEU A 14 4.32 -11.09 0.30
N LYS A 15 3.56 -12.01 0.90
CA LYS A 15 3.65 -13.44 0.60
C LYS A 15 2.54 -13.81 -0.35
N GLU A 16 2.88 -14.58 -1.37
CA GLU A 16 1.91 -15.03 -2.35
C GLU A 16 1.16 -16.28 -1.90
N SER A 17 -0.08 -16.37 -2.34
CA SER A 17 -0.88 -17.59 -2.29
C SER A 17 -1.55 -17.70 -3.65
N VAL A 18 -1.08 -18.60 -4.49
CA VAL A 18 -1.63 -18.80 -5.82
C VAL A 18 -2.60 -19.96 -5.78
N GLN A 19 -3.83 -19.70 -6.19
CA GLN A 19 -4.87 -20.72 -6.25
C GLN A 19 -5.29 -20.91 -7.70
N VAL A 20 -5.62 -22.15 -8.05
CA VAL A 20 -6.14 -22.49 -9.38
C VAL A 20 -7.62 -22.82 -9.23
N SER A 21 -8.47 -22.03 -9.88
CA SER A 21 -9.90 -22.24 -9.89
C SER A 21 -10.42 -22.15 -11.32
N GLY A 22 -11.12 -23.18 -11.79
CA GLY A 22 -11.68 -23.21 -13.14
C GLY A 22 -10.64 -23.04 -14.24
N GLY A 23 -9.42 -23.53 -14.03
CA GLY A 23 -8.33 -23.40 -15.00
C GLY A 23 -7.60 -22.05 -14.97
N LYS A 24 -8.03 -21.12 -14.11
CA LYS A 24 -7.37 -19.81 -13.92
C LYS A 24 -6.61 -19.77 -12.62
N LYS A 25 -5.40 -19.23 -12.67
CA LYS A 25 -4.62 -18.93 -11.47
C LYS A 25 -5.13 -17.64 -10.86
N GLU A 26 -5.42 -17.68 -9.57
CA GLU A 26 -5.75 -16.49 -8.78
C GLU A 26 -4.57 -16.16 -7.89
N TYR A 27 -4.05 -14.95 -8.06
CA TYR A 27 -2.87 -14.47 -7.33
C TYR A 27 -3.32 -13.60 -6.17
N ASN A 28 -3.16 -14.13 -4.95
CA ASN A 28 -3.41 -13.40 -3.72
C ASN A 28 -2.09 -13.18 -3.01
N LEU A 29 -1.87 -11.95 -2.54
CA LEU A 29 -0.68 -11.60 -1.78
C LEU A 29 -1.12 -10.96 -0.49
N GLY A 30 -0.54 -11.41 0.62
CA GLY A 30 -0.90 -10.92 1.94
C GLY A 30 0.32 -10.59 2.78
N GLY A 31 0.11 -9.77 3.78
CA GLY A 31 1.15 -9.42 4.72
C GLY A 31 0.88 -8.12 5.46
N ILE A 32 1.94 -7.50 5.94
CA ILE A 32 1.86 -6.26 6.70
C ILE A 32 1.68 -5.09 5.75
N PHE A 33 0.64 -4.29 5.98
CA PHE A 33 0.33 -3.11 5.19
C PHE A 33 0.81 -1.81 5.84
N THR A 34 0.65 -1.70 7.15
CA THR A 34 1.05 -0.51 7.92
C THR A 34 1.45 -0.93 9.33
N GLU A 35 2.51 -0.35 9.85
CA GLU A 35 2.98 -0.58 11.21
C GLU A 35 2.80 0.69 12.04
N PHE A 36 2.32 0.53 13.29
CA PHE A 36 2.04 1.64 14.18
C PHE A 36 3.07 1.74 15.31
N GLY A 37 3.22 2.96 15.83
CA GLY A 37 4.01 3.19 17.02
C GLY A 37 5.51 3.19 16.82
N ILE A 38 5.96 3.10 15.59
CA ILE A 38 7.40 3.05 15.26
C ILE A 38 7.69 4.18 14.28
N LYS A 39 8.73 4.96 14.57
CA LYS A 39 9.21 5.96 13.63
C LYS A 39 9.82 5.25 12.43
N ASN A 40 9.22 5.43 11.26
CA ASN A 40 9.67 4.75 10.06
C ASN A 40 10.86 5.48 9.41
N ARG A 41 11.31 4.96 8.28
CA ARG A 41 12.48 5.50 7.57
C ARG A 41 12.25 6.88 6.98
N ASN A 42 11.00 7.31 6.83
CA ASN A 42 10.65 8.67 6.40
C ASN A 42 10.47 9.64 7.57
N GLU A 43 10.90 9.23 8.77
CA GLU A 43 10.78 10.00 10.00
C GLU A 43 9.32 10.25 10.41
N ARG A 44 8.40 9.39 9.96
CA ARG A 44 6.98 9.48 10.28
C ARG A 44 6.57 8.41 11.27
N ILE A 45 5.62 8.78 12.13
CA ILE A 45 5.01 7.87 13.10
C ILE A 45 3.52 7.80 12.81
N TYR A 46 3.03 6.60 12.54
CA TYR A 46 1.60 6.32 12.43
C TYR A 46 1.12 5.75 13.74
N THR A 47 -0.03 6.21 14.22
CA THR A 47 -0.67 5.68 15.42
C THR A 47 -2.02 5.08 15.04
N ALA A 48 -2.39 4.01 15.74
CA ALA A 48 -3.64 3.30 15.44
C ALA A 48 -4.86 4.20 15.58
N ASP A 49 -4.91 5.02 16.63
CA ASP A 49 -6.04 5.91 16.89
C ASP A 49 -6.29 6.91 15.76
N LYS A 50 -5.25 7.39 15.11
CA LYS A 50 -5.35 8.35 14.00
C LYS A 50 -5.54 7.69 12.64
N PHE A 51 -5.22 6.42 12.53
CA PHE A 51 -5.28 5.66 11.27
C PHE A 51 -6.57 4.85 11.14
N ILE A 52 -7.02 4.23 12.22
CA ILE A 52 -8.16 3.30 12.20
C ILE A 52 -9.42 3.91 11.59
N PRO A 53 -9.84 5.15 11.89
CA PRO A 53 -11.04 5.70 11.25
C PRO A 53 -10.97 5.72 9.73
N CYS A 54 -9.79 5.98 9.17
CA CYS A 54 -9.58 5.96 7.72
C CYS A 54 -9.54 4.53 7.17
N LEU A 55 -9.01 3.60 7.95
CA LEU A 55 -9.01 2.18 7.61
C LEU A 55 -10.45 1.64 7.58
N GLU A 56 -11.27 2.02 8.55
CA GLU A 56 -12.67 1.64 8.59
C GLU A 56 -13.44 2.17 7.38
N GLU A 57 -13.17 3.40 6.97
CA GLU A 57 -13.76 3.98 5.76
C GLU A 57 -13.32 3.23 4.50
N LEU A 58 -12.05 2.82 4.44
CA LEU A 58 -11.54 1.98 3.34
C LEU A 58 -12.32 0.65 3.28
N ASN A 59 -12.48 -0.01 4.42
CA ASN A 59 -13.20 -1.28 4.50
C ASN A 59 -14.67 -1.12 4.18
N GLU A 60 -15.28 0.00 4.55
CA GLU A 60 -16.65 0.31 4.19
C GLU A 60 -16.80 0.40 2.67
N ARG A 61 -15.85 1.03 1.98
CA ARG A 61 -15.87 1.07 0.51
C ARG A 61 -15.71 -0.32 -0.10
N ILE A 62 -14.88 -1.18 0.49
CA ILE A 62 -14.77 -2.57 0.02
C ILE A 62 -16.13 -3.28 0.17
N THR A 63 -16.81 -3.08 1.28
CA THR A 63 -18.09 -3.74 1.55
C THR A 63 -19.22 -3.19 0.66
N THR A 64 -19.35 -1.87 0.53
CA THR A 64 -20.47 -1.24 -0.15
C THR A 64 -20.30 -1.20 -1.66
N MET A 65 -19.09 -0.96 -2.15
CA MET A 65 -18.79 -0.87 -3.57
C MET A 65 -18.22 -2.16 -4.15
N GLY A 66 -17.90 -3.12 -3.29
CA GLY A 66 -17.36 -4.41 -3.69
C GLY A 66 -15.88 -4.42 -3.99
N VAL A 67 -15.27 -3.27 -4.22
CA VAL A 67 -13.87 -3.20 -4.60
C VAL A 67 -13.22 -1.90 -4.15
N VAL A 68 -11.93 -1.97 -3.83
CA VAL A 68 -11.04 -0.83 -3.81
C VAL A 68 -9.83 -1.19 -4.67
N PHE A 69 -9.64 -0.43 -5.75
CA PHE A 69 -8.53 -0.67 -6.68
C PHE A 69 -7.24 -0.10 -6.13
N GLY A 70 -6.16 -0.80 -6.39
CA GLY A 70 -4.80 -0.27 -6.23
C GLY A 70 -4.09 -0.21 -7.57
N GLU A 71 -3.02 0.57 -7.61
CA GLU A 71 -2.28 0.83 -8.82
C GLU A 71 -0.85 0.31 -8.71
N PHE A 72 -0.24 0.17 -9.86
CA PHE A 72 1.14 -0.27 -9.98
C PHE A 72 2.03 0.98 -9.94
N ASP A 73 3.05 0.94 -9.07
CA ASP A 73 3.97 2.05 -8.88
C ASP A 73 3.37 3.21 -8.07
N HIS A 74 4.09 4.33 -8.00
CA HIS A 74 3.68 5.50 -7.21
C HIS A 74 2.98 6.54 -8.07
N PRO A 75 1.65 6.65 -8.04
CA PRO A 75 1.01 7.80 -8.65
C PRO A 75 1.16 9.05 -7.77
N ASP A 76 1.25 10.20 -8.42
CA ASP A 76 1.40 11.50 -7.74
C ASP A 76 0.05 12.16 -7.46
N VAL A 77 -1.02 11.40 -7.47
CA VAL A 77 -2.39 11.92 -7.35
C VAL A 77 -3.13 11.18 -6.24
N PHE A 78 -4.18 11.81 -5.71
CA PHE A 78 -5.01 11.20 -4.67
C PHE A 78 -5.84 10.04 -5.22
N ASP A 79 -6.55 10.28 -6.31
CA ASP A 79 -7.53 9.34 -6.84
C ASP A 79 -6.91 8.17 -7.59
N THR A 80 -7.59 7.03 -7.56
CA THR A 80 -7.22 5.86 -8.34
C THR A 80 -7.75 5.99 -9.78
N SER A 81 -7.02 5.39 -10.72
CA SER A 81 -7.39 5.37 -12.13
C SER A 81 -7.53 3.93 -12.60
N LEU A 82 -8.62 3.64 -13.31
CA LEU A 82 -8.84 2.32 -13.88
C LEU A 82 -7.77 1.95 -14.91
N SER A 83 -7.22 2.94 -15.60
CA SER A 83 -6.17 2.71 -16.60
C SER A 83 -4.87 2.18 -15.99
N ARG A 84 -4.66 2.36 -14.69
CA ARG A 84 -3.47 1.90 -13.98
C ARG A 84 -3.78 0.82 -12.96
N ALA A 85 -5.02 0.38 -12.85
CA ALA A 85 -5.43 -0.62 -11.88
C ALA A 85 -4.65 -1.92 -12.07
N SER A 86 -4.02 -2.42 -11.03
CA SER A 86 -3.25 -3.66 -11.04
C SER A 86 -3.81 -4.72 -10.10
N HIS A 87 -4.55 -4.29 -9.08
CA HIS A 87 -5.04 -5.20 -8.03
C HIS A 87 -6.23 -4.64 -7.32
N LEU A 88 -6.88 -5.51 -6.55
CA LEU A 88 -7.93 -5.16 -5.60
C LEU A 88 -7.41 -5.35 -4.19
N ILE A 89 -7.81 -4.46 -3.29
CA ILE A 89 -7.65 -4.69 -1.86
C ILE A 89 -8.82 -5.58 -1.44
N THR A 90 -8.52 -6.78 -0.97
CA THR A 90 -9.56 -7.73 -0.54
C THR A 90 -9.73 -7.76 0.96
N LYS A 91 -8.70 -7.35 1.70
CA LYS A 91 -8.74 -7.31 3.16
C LYS A 91 -7.72 -6.29 3.67
N ALA A 92 -8.10 -5.54 4.69
CA ALA A 92 -7.19 -4.68 5.44
C ALA A 92 -7.71 -4.59 6.87
N SER A 93 -7.05 -5.25 7.81
CA SER A 93 -7.53 -5.40 9.18
C SER A 93 -6.48 -4.94 10.18
N PHE A 94 -6.93 -4.22 11.22
CA PHE A 94 -6.08 -3.89 12.34
C PHE A 94 -5.90 -5.12 13.24
N VAL A 95 -4.64 -5.49 13.48
CA VAL A 95 -4.28 -6.59 14.38
C VAL A 95 -3.72 -5.98 15.65
N LYS A 96 -4.53 -5.95 16.70
CA LYS A 96 -4.22 -5.27 17.95
C LYS A 96 -2.96 -5.83 18.62
N GLU A 97 -2.80 -7.14 18.60
CA GLU A 97 -1.69 -7.83 19.28
C GLU A 97 -0.33 -7.42 18.73
N SER A 98 -0.24 -7.15 17.43
CA SER A 98 0.99 -6.73 16.77
C SER A 98 1.01 -5.25 16.42
N ASN A 99 -0.06 -4.52 16.74
CA ASN A 99 -0.20 -3.08 16.51
C ASN A 99 0.11 -2.70 15.05
N ARG A 100 -0.56 -3.37 14.13
CA ARG A 100 -0.33 -3.17 12.69
C ARG A 100 -1.56 -3.51 11.87
N VAL A 101 -1.59 -3.04 10.64
CA VAL A 101 -2.58 -3.44 9.65
C VAL A 101 -2.01 -4.59 8.84
N GLU A 102 -2.74 -5.68 8.78
CA GLU A 102 -2.46 -6.80 7.87
C GLU A 102 -3.53 -6.83 6.80
N GLY A 103 -3.12 -7.11 5.60
CA GLY A 103 -4.03 -7.07 4.47
C GLY A 103 -3.74 -8.11 3.41
N GLN A 104 -4.61 -8.11 2.42
CA GLN A 104 -4.49 -8.99 1.28
C GLN A 104 -4.94 -8.26 0.01
N ILE A 105 -4.23 -8.50 -1.06
CA ILE A 105 -4.58 -8.01 -2.39
C ILE A 105 -4.76 -9.19 -3.34
N ARG A 106 -5.55 -8.98 -4.38
CA ARG A 106 -5.70 -9.93 -5.50
C ARG A 106 -5.29 -9.24 -6.78
N LEU A 107 -4.34 -9.84 -7.50
CA LEU A 107 -3.87 -9.29 -8.76
C LEU A 107 -4.92 -9.45 -9.85
N LEU A 108 -5.08 -8.42 -10.67
CA LEU A 108 -6.04 -8.38 -11.76
C LEU A 108 -5.42 -8.88 -13.08
N SER A 109 -6.27 -9.12 -14.07
CA SER A 109 -5.83 -9.46 -15.43
C SER A 109 -5.76 -8.24 -16.35
N THR A 110 -5.66 -7.04 -15.76
CA THR A 110 -5.36 -5.80 -16.46
C THR A 110 -3.90 -5.80 -16.92
N TYR A 111 -3.54 -4.83 -17.76
CA TYR A 111 -2.15 -4.68 -18.20
C TYR A 111 -1.18 -4.67 -17.02
N TRP A 112 -1.41 -3.80 -16.03
CA TRP A 112 -0.54 -3.67 -14.87
C TRP A 112 -0.65 -4.83 -13.89
N GLY A 113 -1.83 -5.44 -13.81
CA GLY A 113 -2.02 -6.67 -13.04
C GLY A 113 -1.20 -7.83 -13.61
N LYS A 114 -1.14 -7.95 -14.93
CA LYS A 114 -0.32 -8.96 -15.60
C LYS A 114 1.17 -8.73 -15.38
N GLU A 115 1.60 -7.47 -15.39
CA GLU A 115 2.98 -7.12 -15.05
C GLU A 115 3.32 -7.56 -13.62
N ALA A 116 2.43 -7.30 -12.66
CA ALA A 116 2.61 -7.74 -11.28
C ALA A 116 2.67 -9.27 -11.18
N LYS A 117 1.79 -9.98 -11.90
CA LYS A 117 1.80 -11.45 -11.93
C LYS A 117 3.12 -12.00 -12.45
N SER A 118 3.67 -11.38 -13.50
CA SER A 118 4.96 -11.78 -14.05
C SER A 118 6.08 -11.63 -13.03
N LEU A 119 6.06 -10.54 -12.25
CA LEU A 119 7.05 -10.34 -11.19
C LEU A 119 6.93 -11.42 -10.11
N VAL A 120 5.71 -11.76 -9.71
CA VAL A 120 5.45 -12.83 -8.74
C VAL A 120 5.96 -14.17 -9.27
N ASP A 121 5.64 -14.49 -10.52
CA ASP A 121 6.08 -15.74 -11.17
C ASP A 121 7.61 -15.83 -11.22
N ASP A 122 8.29 -14.71 -11.40
CA ASP A 122 9.75 -14.64 -11.44
C ASP A 122 10.39 -14.61 -10.04
N GLY A 123 9.57 -14.69 -8.99
CA GLY A 123 10.07 -14.67 -7.61
C GLY A 123 10.49 -13.31 -7.10
N CYS A 124 10.07 -12.24 -7.75
CA CYS A 124 10.37 -10.89 -7.31
C CYS A 124 9.52 -10.50 -6.10
N PRO A 125 10.11 -9.86 -5.09
CA PRO A 125 9.31 -9.40 -3.95
C PRO A 125 8.36 -8.27 -4.36
N ILE A 126 7.16 -8.30 -3.80
CA ILE A 126 6.12 -7.29 -4.01
C ILE A 126 5.85 -6.63 -2.67
N PHE A 127 5.77 -5.32 -2.67
CA PHE A 127 5.52 -4.52 -1.47
C PHE A 127 4.32 -3.62 -1.70
N VAL A 128 3.74 -3.11 -0.62
CA VAL A 128 2.65 -2.14 -0.71
C VAL A 128 3.06 -0.80 -0.14
N SER A 129 2.42 0.23 -0.66
CA SER A 129 2.57 1.61 -0.21
C SER A 129 1.19 2.20 0.02
N SER A 130 0.93 2.72 1.22
CA SER A 130 -0.32 3.43 1.47
C SER A 130 -0.32 4.77 0.72
N ARG A 131 -1.47 5.10 0.13
CA ARG A 131 -1.70 6.40 -0.50
C ARG A 131 -2.80 7.10 0.25
N ALA A 132 -2.47 8.23 0.84
CA ALA A 132 -3.36 8.89 1.78
C ALA A 132 -3.25 10.41 1.68
N ALA A 133 -4.26 11.09 2.21
CA ALA A 133 -4.19 12.51 2.49
C ALA A 133 -4.07 12.70 3.99
N GLY A 134 -3.16 13.54 4.42
CA GLY A 134 -2.94 13.78 5.82
C GLY A 134 -2.02 14.93 6.10
N ILE A 135 -1.68 15.09 7.37
CA ILE A 135 -0.81 16.13 7.87
C ILE A 135 0.28 15.46 8.69
N THR A 136 1.55 15.78 8.40
CA THR A 136 2.67 15.34 9.22
C THR A 136 3.01 16.47 10.19
N GLU A 137 2.89 16.17 11.48
CA GLU A 137 3.23 17.12 12.55
C GLU A 137 4.75 17.29 12.66
N SER A 138 5.19 18.31 13.38
CA SER A 138 6.62 18.62 13.53
C SER A 138 7.41 17.49 14.19
N ASP A 139 6.76 16.67 15.01
CA ASP A 139 7.39 15.53 15.68
C ASP A 139 7.40 14.26 14.82
N GLY A 140 6.86 14.33 13.59
CA GLY A 140 6.75 13.19 12.69
C GLY A 140 5.44 12.43 12.78
N THR A 141 4.57 12.74 13.73
CA THR A 141 3.27 12.08 13.86
C THR A 141 2.37 12.43 12.69
N VAL A 142 1.74 11.42 12.07
CA VAL A 142 0.83 11.62 10.95
C VAL A 142 -0.61 11.62 11.43
N THR A 143 -1.34 12.69 11.08
CA THR A 143 -2.79 12.74 11.25
C THR A 143 -3.42 12.46 9.88
N LEU A 144 -3.98 11.26 9.72
CA LEU A 144 -4.56 10.83 8.47
C LEU A 144 -5.95 11.43 8.31
N LYS A 145 -6.26 11.91 7.10
CA LYS A 145 -7.57 12.44 6.74
C LYS A 145 -8.37 11.48 5.87
N LYS A 146 -7.69 10.78 4.96
CA LYS A 146 -8.29 9.75 4.13
C LYS A 146 -7.23 8.77 3.67
N LEU A 147 -7.55 7.49 3.68
CA LEU A 147 -6.74 6.43 3.11
C LEU A 147 -7.38 6.05 1.77
N PHE A 148 -6.72 6.37 0.67
CA PHE A 148 -7.27 6.11 -0.67
C PHE A 148 -7.15 4.66 -1.06
N THR A 149 -5.96 4.09 -0.91
CA THR A 149 -5.67 2.71 -1.29
C THR A 149 -4.27 2.32 -0.83
N TYR A 150 -3.89 1.09 -1.14
CA TYR A 150 -2.51 0.61 -1.08
C TYR A 150 -2.08 0.24 -2.49
N ASP A 151 -0.98 0.82 -2.95
CA ASP A 151 -0.40 0.58 -4.27
C ASP A 151 0.69 -0.48 -4.19
N ILE A 152 1.02 -1.10 -5.32
CA ILE A 152 2.15 -2.01 -5.43
C ILE A 152 3.41 -1.20 -5.75
N VAL A 153 4.47 -1.45 -5.01
CA VAL A 153 5.76 -0.81 -5.22
C VAL A 153 6.88 -1.85 -5.29
N ALA A 154 7.93 -1.51 -5.99
CA ALA A 154 8.99 -2.47 -6.29
C ALA A 154 9.90 -2.74 -5.11
N ASP A 155 10.29 -1.73 -4.36
CA ASP A 155 11.25 -1.89 -3.28
C ASP A 155 11.17 -0.76 -2.27
N PRO A 156 10.51 -1.00 -1.13
CA PRO A 156 10.52 -0.03 -0.04
C PRO A 156 11.84 -0.06 0.72
N GLY A 157 12.65 -1.10 0.52
CA GLY A 157 13.91 -1.27 1.22
C GLY A 157 14.99 -0.31 0.76
N PHE A 158 14.83 0.30 -0.41
CA PHE A 158 15.63 1.47 -0.75
C PHE A 158 15.23 2.66 0.10
N ALA A 159 14.79 2.33 1.21
CA ALA A 159 14.42 3.17 2.26
C ALA A 159 15.39 4.28 2.42
N SER A 160 14.89 5.26 2.84
CA SER A 160 15.33 6.57 3.23
C SER A 160 16.75 6.99 2.84
N ALA A 161 17.80 6.27 3.18
CA ALA A 161 19.17 6.71 2.84
C ALA A 161 19.52 6.46 1.37
N VAL A 162 19.33 5.23 0.90
CA VAL A 162 19.66 4.87 -0.48
C VAL A 162 18.62 5.41 -1.46
N GLY A 163 17.35 5.35 -1.09
CA GLY A 163 16.26 5.89 -1.90
C GLY A 163 16.36 7.39 -2.07
N ALA A 164 16.69 8.12 -1.02
CA ALA A 164 16.90 9.56 -1.08
C ALA A 164 18.09 9.91 -1.98
N LEU A 165 19.17 9.13 -1.89
CA LEU A 165 20.33 9.33 -2.75
C LEU A 165 20.01 9.09 -4.22
N LEU A 166 19.27 8.04 -4.53
CA LEU A 166 18.85 7.77 -5.91
C LEU A 166 17.91 8.84 -6.45
N LEU A 167 16.96 9.29 -5.64
CA LEU A 167 16.07 10.38 -6.03
C LEU A 167 16.84 11.67 -6.28
N SER A 168 17.81 11.98 -5.43
CA SER A 168 18.68 13.15 -5.62
C SER A 168 19.45 13.08 -6.93
N GLN A 169 19.96 11.91 -7.29
CA GLN A 169 20.66 11.70 -8.56
C GLN A 169 19.74 11.81 -9.77
N ARG A 170 18.48 11.39 -9.65
CA ARG A 170 17.51 11.46 -10.74
C ARG A 170 16.98 12.85 -10.97
N SER A 171 16.87 13.65 -9.93
CA SER A 171 16.37 15.02 -10.03
C SER A 171 17.48 16.03 -10.35
N GLY A 172 18.72 15.60 -10.31
CA GLY A 172 19.88 16.43 -10.65
C GLY A 172 20.17 16.50 -12.13
#